data_eac43bd0611b007092cdd194b8fe151f
#
_entry.id   eac43bd0611b007092cdd194b8fe151f
#
_cell.length_a   1.000
_cell.length_b   1.000
_cell.length_c   1.000
_cell.angle_alpha   90.00
_cell.angle_beta   90.00
_cell.angle_gamma   90.00
#
_symmetry.space_group_name_H-M   'P 1'
#
loop_
_entity.id
_entity.type
_entity.pdbx_description
1 polymer ?
#
loop_
_entity_poly.entity_id
_entity_poly.type
_entity_poly.pdbx_seq_one_letter_code
_entity_poly.pdbx_strand_id
1 'polypeptide(L)'
;MNNETTPPEKTEETSRTPAPGVVRRDIFTRMPMAVVLPSAGAGAASATAVIALGGSVRIAVAVGIGIALIGSARVRRTNIWRILGMRIALKWRNRRIGASSSRTEPFDVDIPGSGGERCGMRWDGEHLITMLRLGPTSVRPTMLGATRIRAGSAICLADVARCLAQFDIRLAAVDVVTLGVRTRGPHTVVPHYEKLLGPLPAAADQSVRLVLRFDPLDNVGAIDNRGSGQDGVVRTALVATRRVAGRLATRGVRVSLMTAAELAAAESAALHETDPALWSEDWSTLRSGGIELAGYAIRPHRLDPAALAGVWAVSGRSMLTRLRLTPAGDSEGLARRGNAVALTALVRQDLAGVGRHEAQNTPADLGHLLLSGRQRQVLLDDGDLGPSVARHAIPAALTQFSVPVSGCGQVIGATDDGLGVAVPLFGPTVRRVEIVGSLRLTQLMVLRAIAVGAQVIVHSSRPQEWAGLVEAVAAPAALSVPTPENASQHAAAATMIVYDGVASAGQVLEATAVHVRSTGECTTSLMGADVALIEFAAQPGRVLIRCSGEELAVRVVSIPEEAGFLGEATPSPEVEPEPEPELQSA
;
A
#
# COMPACT_ATOMS: atom_id res chain seq x y z
N MET A 1 -24.53 -15.82 77.01
CA MET A 1 -24.02 -14.42 77.05
C MET A 1 -23.51 -14.17 75.66
N ASN A 2 -24.38 -13.58 74.83
CA ASN A 2 -24.19 -13.29 73.42
C ASN A 2 -23.50 -11.93 73.31
N ASN A 3 -22.46 -11.87 72.46
CA ASN A 3 -21.95 -10.57 71.98
C ASN A 3 -22.00 -10.67 70.43
N GLU A 4 -23.03 -10.04 69.88
CA GLU A 4 -23.14 -9.70 68.47
C GLU A 4 -22.15 -8.58 68.15
N THR A 5 -21.26 -8.85 67.21
CA THR A 5 -20.39 -7.82 66.66
C THR A 5 -20.88 -7.50 65.25
N THR A 6 -21.44 -6.31 65.06
CA THR A 6 -21.88 -5.70 63.81
C THR A 6 -20.67 -5.41 62.94
N PRO A 7 -20.70 -5.73 61.60
CA PRO A 7 -19.63 -5.35 60.68
C PRO A 7 -19.76 -3.88 60.26
N PRO A 8 -18.66 -3.19 59.97
CA PRO A 8 -18.66 -1.78 59.59
C PRO A 8 -19.16 -1.57 58.16
N GLU A 9 -19.98 -0.56 58.07
CA GLU A 9 -20.56 0.02 56.86
C GLU A 9 -19.48 0.40 55.85
N LYS A 10 -19.56 -0.16 54.62
CA LYS A 10 -18.72 0.21 53.48
C LYS A 10 -19.21 1.56 52.97
N THR A 11 -18.41 2.59 53.21
CA THR A 11 -18.52 3.89 52.55
C THR A 11 -18.29 3.70 51.05
N GLU A 12 -19.30 3.91 50.22
CA GLU A 12 -19.21 4.05 48.78
C GLU A 12 -18.38 5.27 48.44
N GLU A 13 -17.14 5.04 48.06
CA GLU A 13 -16.25 6.02 47.43
C GLU A 13 -16.75 6.30 46.03
N THR A 14 -17.59 7.32 45.90
CA THR A 14 -18.06 7.85 44.60
C THR A 14 -16.84 8.26 43.78
N SER A 15 -16.49 7.42 42.81
CA SER A 15 -15.51 7.73 41.77
C SER A 15 -15.97 8.99 41.02
N ARG A 16 -15.46 10.14 41.41
CA ARG A 16 -15.57 11.39 40.68
C ARG A 16 -14.66 11.28 39.43
N THR A 17 -15.27 11.02 38.28
CA THR A 17 -14.66 11.24 36.99
C THR A 17 -14.14 12.67 36.92
N PRO A 18 -12.84 12.92 36.67
CA PRO A 18 -12.35 14.27 36.51
C PRO A 18 -13.01 14.88 35.28
N ALA A 19 -13.68 16.00 35.46
CA ALA A 19 -14.23 16.81 34.40
C ALA A 19 -13.13 17.15 33.37
N PRO A 20 -13.43 17.16 32.04
CA PRO A 20 -12.46 17.53 31.04
C PRO A 20 -11.95 18.93 31.32
N GLY A 21 -10.68 19.03 31.75
CA GLY A 21 -10.02 20.29 32.02
C GLY A 21 -10.14 21.17 30.78
N VAL A 22 -10.81 22.31 30.95
CA VAL A 22 -10.84 23.40 29.99
C VAL A 22 -9.38 23.76 29.71
N VAL A 23 -8.85 23.31 28.56
CA VAL A 23 -7.54 23.73 28.07
C VAL A 23 -7.65 25.24 27.84
N ARG A 24 -7.21 26.03 28.82
CA ARG A 24 -6.96 27.45 28.64
C ARG A 24 -6.02 27.56 27.43
N ARG A 25 -6.56 28.02 26.34
CA ARG A 25 -5.76 28.42 25.17
C ARG A 25 -4.97 29.64 25.65
N ASP A 26 -3.73 29.42 26.03
CA ASP A 26 -2.77 30.50 26.20
C ASP A 26 -2.58 31.14 24.84
N ILE A 27 -3.25 32.27 24.62
CA ILE A 27 -3.21 33.09 23.42
C ILE A 27 -1.78 33.64 23.18
N PHE A 28 -0.97 33.66 24.23
CA PHE A 28 0.45 34.02 24.18
C PHE A 28 1.37 32.79 24.29
N THR A 29 1.31 31.88 23.32
CA THR A 29 2.44 30.95 23.12
C THR A 29 3.67 31.77 22.78
N ARG A 30 4.75 31.61 23.55
CA ARG A 30 6.06 32.24 23.32
C ARG A 30 6.42 32.11 21.83
N MET A 31 6.43 33.24 21.10
CA MET A 31 6.85 33.24 19.71
C MET A 31 8.35 32.89 19.67
N PRO A 32 8.77 31.86 18.90
CA PRO A 32 10.18 31.53 18.83
C PRO A 32 10.96 32.71 18.25
N MET A 33 12.11 33.03 18.84
CA MET A 33 13.00 34.12 18.39
C MET A 33 13.30 34.07 16.89
N ALA A 34 13.38 32.87 16.33
CA ALA A 34 13.56 32.63 14.91
C ALA A 34 12.46 33.22 14.00
N VAL A 35 11.32 33.64 14.55
CA VAL A 35 10.23 34.30 13.81
C VAL A 35 10.19 35.80 14.08
N VAL A 36 10.43 36.17 15.33
CA VAL A 36 10.36 37.58 15.76
C VAL A 36 11.50 38.40 15.13
N LEU A 37 12.71 37.86 15.14
CA LEU A 37 13.87 38.55 14.57
C LEU A 37 13.74 38.91 13.08
N PRO A 38 13.44 37.97 12.17
CA PRO A 38 13.28 38.29 10.75
C PRO A 38 12.04 39.16 10.50
N SER A 39 10.97 39.05 11.28
CA SER A 39 9.79 39.92 11.14
C SER A 39 10.07 41.35 11.55
N ALA A 40 10.79 41.55 12.66
CA ALA A 40 11.22 42.88 13.11
C ALA A 40 12.24 43.51 12.15
N GLY A 41 13.19 42.71 11.66
CA GLY A 41 14.18 43.15 10.67
C GLY A 41 13.54 43.61 9.35
N ALA A 42 12.58 42.84 8.83
CA ALA A 42 11.83 43.23 7.62
C ALA A 42 10.97 44.47 7.86
N GLY A 43 10.35 44.61 9.03
CA GLY A 43 9.62 45.81 9.41
C GLY A 43 10.51 47.05 9.49
N ALA A 44 11.69 46.93 10.11
CA ALA A 44 12.68 48.03 10.18
C ALA A 44 13.21 48.41 8.80
N ALA A 45 13.58 47.43 7.98
CA ALA A 45 14.07 47.69 6.60
C ALA A 45 13.02 48.37 5.74
N SER A 46 11.74 48.02 5.86
CA SER A 46 10.67 48.69 5.11
C SER A 46 10.37 50.08 5.61
N ALA A 47 10.47 50.32 6.93
CA ALA A 47 10.33 51.66 7.50
C ALA A 47 11.44 52.58 7.02
N THR A 48 12.71 52.12 7.01
CA THR A 48 13.83 52.87 6.48
C THR A 48 13.71 53.15 4.97
N ALA A 49 13.22 52.19 4.20
CA ALA A 49 12.97 52.39 2.75
C ALA A 49 11.91 53.48 2.49
N VAL A 50 10.81 53.51 3.26
CA VAL A 50 9.78 54.55 3.14
C VAL A 50 10.35 55.93 3.45
N ILE A 51 11.21 56.09 4.47
CA ILE A 51 11.89 57.35 4.81
C ILE A 51 12.83 57.75 3.67
N ALA A 52 13.63 56.83 3.14
CA ALA A 52 14.55 57.08 2.04
C ALA A 52 13.86 57.56 0.75
N LEU A 53 12.60 57.15 0.55
CA LEU A 53 11.74 57.57 -0.56
C LEU A 53 10.98 58.91 -0.29
N GLY A 54 11.30 59.63 0.82
CA GLY A 54 10.68 60.91 1.16
C GLY A 54 9.33 60.81 1.87
N GLY A 55 8.94 59.60 2.34
CA GLY A 55 7.70 59.38 3.09
C GLY A 55 7.77 59.96 4.52
N SER A 56 6.61 60.33 5.08
CA SER A 56 6.56 60.83 6.47
C SER A 56 6.90 59.74 7.47
N VAL A 57 7.54 60.09 8.58
CA VAL A 57 7.93 59.16 9.66
C VAL A 57 6.72 58.35 10.19
N ARG A 58 5.54 58.95 10.24
CA ARG A 58 4.31 58.28 10.68
C ARG A 58 3.91 57.13 9.75
N ILE A 59 4.00 57.35 8.44
CA ILE A 59 3.72 56.33 7.42
C ILE A 59 4.78 55.23 7.48
N ALA A 60 6.05 55.59 7.62
CA ALA A 60 7.15 54.63 7.75
C ALA A 60 6.97 53.70 8.95
N VAL A 61 6.62 54.22 10.12
CA VAL A 61 6.37 53.44 11.33
C VAL A 61 5.14 52.54 11.15
N ALA A 62 4.05 53.05 10.60
CA ALA A 62 2.84 52.24 10.35
C ALA A 62 3.11 51.07 9.39
N VAL A 63 3.85 51.30 8.30
CA VAL A 63 4.25 50.26 7.33
C VAL A 63 5.19 49.24 7.99
N GLY A 64 6.18 49.72 8.77
CA GLY A 64 7.11 48.84 9.49
C GLY A 64 6.40 47.90 10.49
N ILE A 65 5.47 48.44 11.29
CA ILE A 65 4.66 47.65 12.23
C ILE A 65 3.75 46.70 11.46
N GLY A 66 3.09 47.13 10.40
CA GLY A 66 2.23 46.29 9.56
C GLY A 66 2.98 45.08 8.98
N ILE A 67 4.18 45.30 8.44
CA ILE A 67 5.03 44.22 7.90
C ILE A 67 5.54 43.29 9.00
N ALA A 68 5.92 43.82 10.16
CA ALA A 68 6.31 42.98 11.32
C ALA A 68 5.15 42.11 11.82
N LEU A 69 3.94 42.65 11.87
CA LEU A 69 2.72 41.89 12.27
C LEU A 69 2.37 40.83 11.22
N ILE A 70 2.38 41.15 9.94
CA ILE A 70 2.13 40.20 8.86
C ILE A 70 3.19 39.09 8.86
N GLY A 71 4.47 39.45 9.04
CA GLY A 71 5.56 38.48 9.15
C GLY A 71 5.46 37.55 10.36
N SER A 72 4.84 38.04 11.45
CA SER A 72 4.58 37.23 12.65
C SER A 72 3.33 36.36 12.52
N ALA A 73 2.49 36.58 11.50
CA ALA A 73 1.26 35.82 11.31
C ALA A 73 1.54 34.34 11.00
N ARG A 74 0.73 33.47 11.60
CA ARG A 74 0.76 32.02 11.34
C ARG A 74 -0.32 31.64 10.33
N VAL A 75 0.09 31.24 9.14
CA VAL A 75 -0.81 30.68 8.13
C VAL A 75 -0.78 29.16 8.24
N ARG A 76 -1.92 28.54 8.55
CA ARG A 76 -2.06 27.08 8.69
C ARG A 76 -1.02 26.45 9.65
N ARG A 77 -0.77 27.08 10.79
CA ARG A 77 0.23 26.68 11.82
C ARG A 77 1.71 26.81 11.41
N THR A 78 2.01 27.35 10.23
CA THR A 78 3.39 27.61 9.78
C THR A 78 3.61 29.11 9.64
N ASN A 79 4.85 29.58 9.90
CA ASN A 79 5.21 30.98 9.75
C ASN A 79 5.51 31.31 8.30
N ILE A 80 5.13 32.50 7.85
CA ILE A 80 5.38 33.00 6.49
C ILE A 80 6.87 32.91 6.13
N TRP A 81 7.75 33.24 7.05
CA TRP A 81 9.21 33.19 6.85
C TRP A 81 9.71 31.77 6.60
N ARG A 82 9.14 30.78 7.25
CA ARG A 82 9.47 29.38 7.02
C ARG A 82 9.02 28.93 5.62
N ILE A 83 7.83 29.36 5.21
CA ILE A 83 7.32 29.08 3.85
C ILE A 83 8.21 29.75 2.80
N LEU A 84 8.57 31.02 3.00
CA LEU A 84 9.45 31.77 2.10
C LEU A 84 10.84 31.11 2.03
N GLY A 85 11.44 30.80 3.18
CA GLY A 85 12.72 30.10 3.25
C GLY A 85 12.69 28.75 2.53
N MET A 86 11.64 27.95 2.71
CA MET A 86 11.47 26.67 2.00
C MET A 86 11.30 26.89 0.48
N ARG A 87 10.59 27.93 0.04
CA ARG A 87 10.45 28.25 -1.40
C ARG A 87 11.77 28.70 -2.02
N ILE A 88 12.54 29.49 -1.30
CA ILE A 88 13.89 29.91 -1.74
C ILE A 88 14.80 28.68 -1.82
N ALA A 89 14.80 27.84 -0.78
CA ALA A 89 15.58 26.61 -0.76
C ALA A 89 15.19 25.64 -1.89
N LEU A 90 13.89 25.51 -2.18
CA LEU A 90 13.37 24.73 -3.31
C LEU A 90 13.91 25.26 -4.65
N LYS A 91 13.84 26.58 -4.86
CA LYS A 91 14.36 27.22 -6.08
C LYS A 91 15.88 27.03 -6.23
N TRP A 92 16.60 27.05 -5.12
CA TRP A 92 18.03 26.78 -5.10
C TRP A 92 18.36 25.31 -5.37
N ARG A 93 17.63 24.37 -4.76
CA ARG A 93 17.79 22.95 -5.05
C ARG A 93 17.53 22.63 -6.52
N ASN A 94 16.45 23.15 -7.09
CA ASN A 94 16.13 22.95 -8.51
C ASN A 94 17.18 23.51 -9.47
N ARG A 95 17.93 24.55 -9.06
CA ARG A 95 19.05 25.06 -9.85
C ARG A 95 20.32 24.22 -9.75
N ARG A 96 20.44 23.40 -8.71
CA ARG A 96 21.58 22.50 -8.45
C ARG A 96 21.28 21.05 -8.83
N ILE A 97 20.21 20.80 -9.58
CA ILE A 97 19.86 19.46 -10.10
C ILE A 97 21.00 19.00 -11.00
N GLY A 98 21.73 18.00 -10.59
CA GLY A 98 22.96 17.48 -11.19
C GLY A 98 23.97 17.02 -10.14
N ALA A 99 23.80 17.42 -8.87
CA ALA A 99 24.54 16.80 -7.77
C ALA A 99 24.00 15.39 -7.54
N SER A 100 24.80 14.40 -7.91
CA SER A 100 24.62 12.98 -7.69
C SER A 100 23.97 12.71 -6.33
N SER A 101 22.88 11.92 -6.31
CA SER A 101 22.44 11.30 -5.07
C SER A 101 23.61 10.48 -4.53
N SER A 102 23.91 10.57 -3.24
CA SER A 102 25.00 9.84 -2.57
C SER A 102 24.73 8.32 -2.48
N ARG A 103 23.83 7.81 -3.31
CA ARG A 103 23.50 6.38 -3.37
C ARG A 103 24.63 5.66 -4.10
N THR A 104 25.29 4.74 -3.38
CA THR A 104 26.27 3.85 -3.98
C THR A 104 25.55 2.72 -4.74
N GLU A 105 26.25 2.14 -5.71
CA GLU A 105 25.73 0.94 -6.37
C GLU A 105 25.57 -0.21 -5.37
N PRO A 106 24.49 -0.98 -5.45
CA PRO A 106 24.32 -2.16 -4.62
C PRO A 106 25.31 -3.27 -5.02
N PHE A 107 25.74 -4.05 -4.04
CA PHE A 107 26.66 -5.17 -4.21
C PHE A 107 26.11 -6.43 -3.53
N ASP A 108 26.49 -7.59 -4.05
CA ASP A 108 26.06 -8.88 -3.50
C ASP A 108 27.07 -9.44 -2.51
N VAL A 109 26.56 -10.09 -1.48
CA VAL A 109 27.34 -10.82 -0.47
C VAL A 109 26.84 -12.26 -0.44
N ASP A 110 27.78 -13.21 -0.54
CA ASP A 110 27.45 -14.63 -0.47
C ASP A 110 27.00 -15.02 0.95
N ILE A 111 25.95 -15.82 1.05
CA ILE A 111 25.42 -16.31 2.31
C ILE A 111 26.14 -17.60 2.68
N PRO A 112 26.91 -17.64 3.78
CA PRO A 112 27.61 -18.86 4.18
C PRO A 112 26.66 -20.03 4.41
N GLY A 113 26.93 -21.16 3.77
CA GLY A 113 26.18 -22.42 3.94
C GLY A 113 24.86 -22.52 3.19
N SER A 114 24.53 -21.60 2.27
CA SER A 114 23.26 -21.57 1.54
C SER A 114 23.31 -22.17 0.13
N GLY A 115 24.47 -22.66 -0.31
CA GLY A 115 24.57 -23.24 -1.66
C GLY A 115 24.52 -22.23 -2.82
N GLY A 116 24.92 -20.96 -2.58
CA GLY A 116 25.04 -19.92 -3.60
C GLY A 116 23.97 -18.82 -3.53
N GLU A 117 23.15 -18.79 -2.49
CA GLU A 117 22.27 -17.65 -2.25
C GLU A 117 23.08 -16.39 -1.91
N ARG A 118 22.63 -15.23 -2.40
CA ARG A 118 23.25 -13.93 -2.18
C ARG A 118 22.31 -12.96 -1.51
N CYS A 119 22.89 -12.02 -0.78
CA CYS A 119 22.19 -10.89 -0.16
C CYS A 119 22.73 -9.59 -0.74
N GLY A 120 21.87 -8.83 -1.39
CA GLY A 120 22.19 -7.49 -1.87
C GLY A 120 22.29 -6.49 -0.74
N MET A 121 23.32 -5.66 -0.78
CA MET A 121 23.58 -4.59 0.18
C MET A 121 23.91 -3.29 -0.52
N ARG A 122 23.59 -2.17 0.11
CA ARG A 122 23.91 -0.83 -0.41
C ARG A 122 24.17 0.15 0.71
N TRP A 123 25.15 1.02 0.53
CA TRP A 123 25.37 2.17 1.40
C TRP A 123 24.47 3.36 1.01
N ASP A 124 23.85 4.00 1.99
CA ASP A 124 23.14 5.28 1.81
C ASP A 124 23.89 6.48 2.40
N GLY A 125 25.19 6.35 2.60
CA GLY A 125 26.08 7.29 3.23
C GLY A 125 26.39 6.95 4.69
N GLU A 126 25.41 6.72 5.53
CA GLU A 126 25.55 6.42 6.97
C GLU A 126 25.21 4.97 7.31
N HIS A 127 24.24 4.39 6.61
CA HIS A 127 23.71 3.07 6.91
C HIS A 127 24.02 2.06 5.81
N LEU A 128 24.25 0.82 6.21
CA LEU A 128 24.22 -0.32 5.31
C LEU A 128 22.77 -0.82 5.19
N ILE A 129 22.24 -0.80 3.98
CA ILE A 129 20.87 -1.19 3.67
C ILE A 129 20.82 -2.60 3.11
N THR A 130 19.89 -3.41 3.62
CA THR A 130 19.49 -4.71 3.04
C THR A 130 17.98 -4.72 2.83
N MET A 131 17.50 -5.54 1.90
CA MET A 131 16.06 -5.66 1.62
C MET A 131 15.59 -7.10 1.65
N LEU A 132 14.39 -7.28 2.20
CA LEU A 132 13.65 -8.54 2.19
C LEU A 132 12.36 -8.36 1.38
N ARG A 133 12.10 -9.28 0.45
CA ARG A 133 10.81 -9.37 -0.24
C ARG A 133 9.87 -10.23 0.59
N LEU A 134 8.65 -9.75 0.77
CA LEU A 134 7.57 -10.48 1.44
C LEU A 134 6.56 -10.97 0.41
N GLY A 135 5.98 -12.12 0.68
CA GLY A 135 4.94 -12.69 -0.17
C GLY A 135 4.05 -13.66 0.60
N PRO A 136 2.90 -14.03 0.03
CA PRO A 136 2.02 -15.00 0.63
C PRO A 136 2.60 -16.42 0.49
N THR A 137 2.30 -17.28 1.45
CA THR A 137 2.62 -18.71 1.39
C THR A 137 1.60 -19.49 0.56
N SER A 138 0.36 -19.00 0.51
CA SER A 138 -0.75 -19.60 -0.22
C SER A 138 -1.75 -18.52 -0.64
N VAL A 139 -2.56 -18.83 -1.65
CA VAL A 139 -3.65 -17.97 -2.09
C VAL A 139 -4.80 -18.06 -1.11
N ARG A 140 -5.28 -16.91 -0.63
CA ARG A 140 -6.43 -16.83 0.30
C ARG A 140 -7.33 -15.64 -0.07
N PRO A 141 -8.63 -15.72 0.22
CA PRO A 141 -9.53 -14.59 0.01
C PRO A 141 -9.14 -13.42 0.88
N THR A 142 -9.30 -12.21 0.34
CA THR A 142 -9.19 -10.96 1.08
C THR A 142 -10.57 -10.36 1.28
N MET A 143 -10.94 -10.10 2.52
CA MET A 143 -12.21 -9.43 2.85
C MET A 143 -11.98 -7.93 2.95
N LEU A 144 -12.79 -7.18 2.22
CA LEU A 144 -12.71 -5.73 2.08
C LEU A 144 -13.93 -5.09 2.77
N GLY A 145 -13.69 -4.41 3.87
CA GLY A 145 -14.68 -3.53 4.50
C GLY A 145 -14.30 -2.06 4.26
N ALA A 146 -15.21 -1.14 4.48
CA ALA A 146 -15.00 0.29 4.23
C ALA A 146 -13.75 0.88 4.94
N THR A 147 -13.40 0.36 6.13
CA THR A 147 -12.29 0.87 6.95
C THR A 147 -11.28 -0.20 7.35
N ARG A 148 -11.41 -1.41 6.83
CA ARG A 148 -10.60 -2.57 7.25
C ARG A 148 -10.37 -3.54 6.09
N ILE A 149 -9.13 -4.01 6.00
CA ILE A 149 -8.72 -5.09 5.10
C ILE A 149 -8.40 -6.30 5.99
N ARG A 150 -8.99 -7.45 5.69
CA ARG A 150 -8.62 -8.75 6.28
C ARG A 150 -7.99 -9.59 5.18
N ALA A 151 -6.68 -9.52 5.07
CA ALA A 151 -5.92 -10.33 4.12
C ALA A 151 -5.58 -11.69 4.74
N GLY A 152 -5.57 -12.74 3.92
CA GLY A 152 -5.18 -14.08 4.36
C GLY A 152 -3.69 -14.20 4.74
N SER A 153 -2.84 -13.32 4.22
CA SER A 153 -1.42 -13.22 4.57
C SER A 153 -1.07 -11.77 4.87
N ALA A 154 -0.58 -11.50 6.08
CA ALA A 154 -0.23 -10.16 6.52
C ALA A 154 0.88 -10.19 7.58
N ILE A 155 1.66 -9.12 7.68
CA ILE A 155 2.62 -8.92 8.76
C ILE A 155 2.04 -7.97 9.82
N CYS A 156 2.32 -8.28 11.08
CA CYS A 156 2.00 -7.40 12.20
C CYS A 156 3.16 -6.43 12.45
N LEU A 157 2.89 -5.12 12.55
CA LEU A 157 3.94 -4.12 12.84
C LEU A 157 4.60 -4.34 14.21
N ALA A 158 3.92 -4.98 15.16
CA ALA A 158 4.53 -5.35 16.44
C ALA A 158 5.68 -6.36 16.25
N ASP A 159 5.54 -7.31 15.32
CA ASP A 159 6.61 -8.29 15.04
C ASP A 159 7.79 -7.63 14.34
N VAL A 160 7.53 -6.68 13.44
CA VAL A 160 8.57 -5.85 12.80
C VAL A 160 9.29 -4.96 13.82
N ALA A 161 8.54 -4.31 14.71
CA ALA A 161 9.11 -3.46 15.77
C ALA A 161 10.07 -4.23 16.69
N ARG A 162 9.75 -5.49 17.00
CA ARG A 162 10.63 -6.36 17.79
C ARG A 162 11.90 -6.76 17.06
N CYS A 163 12.01 -6.54 15.76
CA CYS A 163 13.20 -6.79 14.98
C CYS A 163 14.24 -5.65 15.06
N LEU A 164 13.88 -4.49 15.59
CA LEU A 164 14.80 -3.36 15.78
C LEU A 164 15.94 -3.68 16.74
N ALA A 165 15.66 -4.49 17.77
CA ALA A 165 16.67 -4.95 18.73
C ALA A 165 16.79 -6.48 18.68
N GLN A 166 17.97 -6.99 18.40
CA GLN A 166 18.25 -8.41 18.17
C GLN A 166 19.49 -8.84 18.95
N PHE A 167 19.33 -9.17 20.23
CA PHE A 167 20.43 -9.51 21.14
C PHE A 167 21.48 -8.37 21.19
N ASP A 168 22.60 -8.58 20.51
CA ASP A 168 23.74 -7.67 20.43
C ASP A 168 23.68 -6.69 19.24
N ILE A 169 22.69 -6.84 18.33
CA ILE A 169 22.55 -6.01 17.12
C ILE A 169 21.34 -5.09 17.26
N ARG A 170 21.51 -3.83 16.89
CA ARG A 170 20.44 -2.84 16.80
C ARG A 170 20.32 -2.31 15.38
N LEU A 171 19.11 -2.28 14.85
CA LEU A 171 18.80 -1.63 13.58
C LEU A 171 18.42 -0.18 13.82
N ALA A 172 18.98 0.73 13.03
CA ALA A 172 18.64 2.15 13.06
C ALA A 172 17.18 2.39 12.65
N ALA A 173 16.72 1.63 11.64
CA ALA A 173 15.31 1.66 11.22
C ALA A 173 14.93 0.37 10.49
N VAL A 174 13.62 0.08 10.48
CA VAL A 174 13.00 -0.90 9.58
C VAL A 174 11.83 -0.21 8.88
N ASP A 175 11.89 -0.16 7.54
CA ASP A 175 10.82 0.39 6.73
C ASP A 175 10.00 -0.76 6.14
N VAL A 176 8.68 -0.76 6.33
CA VAL A 176 7.73 -1.58 5.57
C VAL A 176 7.27 -0.75 4.39
N VAL A 177 7.75 -1.11 3.19
CA VAL A 177 7.42 -0.40 1.95
C VAL A 177 6.46 -1.24 1.14
N THR A 178 5.28 -0.70 0.86
CA THR A 178 4.27 -1.33 0.01
C THR A 178 4.03 -0.45 -1.20
N LEU A 179 4.24 -0.99 -2.39
CA LEU A 179 3.83 -0.39 -3.66
C LEU A 179 2.63 -1.18 -4.17
N GLY A 180 1.51 -0.49 -4.36
CA GLY A 180 0.27 -1.12 -4.79
C GLY A 180 -0.39 -0.40 -5.94
N VAL A 181 -1.11 -1.17 -6.74
CA VAL A 181 -1.90 -0.70 -7.88
C VAL A 181 -3.33 -1.19 -7.71
N ARG A 182 -4.27 -0.27 -7.83
CA ARG A 182 -5.70 -0.57 -7.69
C ARG A 182 -6.26 -1.19 -8.97
N THR A 183 -5.92 -0.59 -10.11
CA THR A 183 -6.32 -1.00 -11.45
C THR A 183 -5.19 -0.75 -12.44
N ARG A 184 -5.06 -1.61 -13.46
CA ARG A 184 -4.00 -1.50 -14.48
C ARG A 184 -4.50 -1.80 -15.90
N GLY A 185 -5.79 -2.03 -16.06
CA GLY A 185 -6.39 -2.43 -17.34
C GLY A 185 -6.53 -1.29 -18.36
N PRO A 186 -7.16 -1.58 -19.51
CA PRO A 186 -7.49 -0.59 -20.53
C PRO A 186 -8.43 0.50 -20.01
N HIS A 187 -8.32 1.69 -20.59
CA HIS A 187 -9.15 2.85 -20.26
C HIS A 187 -10.66 2.61 -20.50
N THR A 188 -11.01 1.66 -21.36
CA THR A 188 -12.41 1.25 -21.61
C THR A 188 -13.01 0.47 -20.44
N VAL A 189 -12.21 -0.27 -19.67
CA VAL A 189 -12.67 -1.18 -18.61
C VAL A 189 -12.47 -0.58 -17.22
N VAL A 190 -11.33 0.08 -16.99
CA VAL A 190 -10.93 0.60 -15.67
C VAL A 190 -11.98 1.50 -15.00
N PRO A 191 -12.61 2.49 -15.67
CA PRO A 191 -13.56 3.37 -15.01
C PRO A 191 -14.78 2.64 -14.44
N HIS A 192 -15.24 1.60 -15.13
CA HIS A 192 -16.37 0.79 -14.67
C HIS A 192 -16.00 -0.07 -13.47
N TYR A 193 -14.82 -0.66 -13.48
CA TYR A 193 -14.33 -1.44 -12.34
C TYR A 193 -14.03 -0.54 -11.12
N GLU A 194 -13.49 0.67 -11.31
CA GLU A 194 -13.32 1.66 -10.23
C GLU A 194 -14.69 2.06 -9.62
N LYS A 195 -15.73 2.16 -10.43
CA LYS A 195 -17.09 2.41 -9.94
C LYS A 195 -17.63 1.25 -9.10
N LEU A 196 -17.36 0.00 -9.50
CA LEU A 196 -17.67 -1.19 -8.71
C LEU A 196 -16.93 -1.19 -7.37
N LEU A 197 -15.65 -0.86 -7.37
CA LEU A 197 -14.85 -0.80 -6.15
C LEU A 197 -15.32 0.31 -5.20
N GLY A 198 -15.74 1.47 -5.74
CA GLY A 198 -16.14 2.61 -4.92
C GLY A 198 -15.09 2.96 -3.85
N PRO A 199 -15.51 3.16 -2.58
CA PRO A 199 -14.61 3.50 -1.48
C PRO A 199 -13.89 2.29 -0.85
N LEU A 200 -14.01 1.09 -1.41
CA LEU A 200 -13.34 -0.09 -0.85
C LEU A 200 -11.83 0.04 -0.94
N PRO A 201 -11.10 -0.30 0.14
CA PRO A 201 -9.64 -0.25 0.18
C PRO A 201 -9.05 -1.47 -0.56
N ALA A 202 -9.12 -1.46 -1.88
CA ALA A 202 -8.67 -2.55 -2.73
C ALA A 202 -7.42 -2.15 -3.49
N ALA A 203 -6.32 -2.89 -3.32
CA ALA A 203 -5.17 -2.84 -4.20
C ALA A 203 -5.02 -4.22 -4.83
N ALA A 204 -5.31 -4.32 -6.13
CA ALA A 204 -5.35 -5.58 -6.84
C ALA A 204 -3.98 -6.26 -6.87
N ASP A 205 -2.92 -5.47 -7.10
CA ASP A 205 -1.53 -5.91 -7.08
C ASP A 205 -0.75 -5.11 -6.04
N GLN A 206 0.05 -5.80 -5.23
CA GLN A 206 0.93 -5.18 -4.23
C GLN A 206 2.26 -5.93 -4.15
N SER A 207 3.34 -5.16 -4.14
CA SER A 207 4.67 -5.63 -3.76
C SER A 207 5.06 -5.08 -2.40
N VAL A 208 5.45 -5.96 -1.49
CA VAL A 208 5.82 -5.57 -0.12
C VAL A 208 7.25 -5.97 0.15
N ARG A 209 8.02 -5.01 0.68
CA ARG A 209 9.41 -5.23 1.05
C ARG A 209 9.73 -4.59 2.39
N LEU A 210 10.64 -5.19 3.12
CA LEU A 210 11.28 -4.59 4.29
C LEU A 210 12.62 -4.03 3.88
N VAL A 211 12.87 -2.78 4.26
CA VAL A 211 14.18 -2.11 4.11
C VAL A 211 14.79 -2.01 5.50
N LEU A 212 15.90 -2.70 5.72
CA LEU A 212 16.60 -2.73 6.99
C LEU A 212 17.77 -1.76 6.92
N ARG A 213 17.87 -0.86 7.90
CA ARG A 213 18.96 0.12 8.00
C ARG A 213 19.84 -0.24 9.18
N PHE A 214 21.09 -0.60 8.88
CA PHE A 214 22.10 -0.97 9.86
C PHE A 214 23.10 0.17 9.99
N ASP A 215 23.20 0.73 11.22
CA ASP A 215 24.21 1.74 11.55
C ASP A 215 25.42 1.03 12.18
N PRO A 216 26.61 1.07 11.56
CA PRO A 216 27.82 0.49 12.12
C PRO A 216 28.25 1.14 13.44
N LEU A 217 28.00 2.45 13.61
CA LEU A 217 28.44 3.18 14.80
C LEU A 217 27.67 2.75 16.06
N ASP A 218 26.39 2.40 15.90
CA ASP A 218 25.57 1.89 17.00
C ASP A 218 25.88 0.42 17.35
N ASN A 219 26.69 -0.27 16.54
CA ASN A 219 26.91 -1.73 16.61
C ASN A 219 28.38 -2.14 16.70
N VAL A 220 29.28 -1.26 17.15
CA VAL A 220 30.72 -1.51 17.17
C VAL A 220 31.06 -2.85 17.87
N GLY A 221 30.51 -3.10 19.06
CA GLY A 221 30.76 -4.35 19.79
C GLY A 221 30.24 -5.60 19.08
N ALA A 222 29.12 -5.49 18.37
CA ALA A 222 28.54 -6.59 17.58
C ALA A 222 29.40 -6.88 16.33
N ILE A 223 30.01 -5.85 15.77
CA ILE A 223 30.90 -5.94 14.61
C ILE A 223 32.22 -6.62 15.03
N ASP A 224 32.83 -6.18 16.11
CA ASP A 224 34.09 -6.75 16.64
C ASP A 224 33.96 -8.24 16.94
N ASN A 225 32.78 -8.68 17.41
CA ASN A 225 32.52 -10.10 17.66
C ASN A 225 32.43 -10.96 16.38
N ARG A 226 32.29 -10.37 15.18
CA ARG A 226 32.07 -11.07 13.89
C ARG A 226 33.18 -10.83 12.87
N GLY A 227 34.15 -9.99 13.20
CA GLY A 227 35.26 -9.61 12.35
C GLY A 227 35.62 -8.14 12.57
N SER A 228 36.64 -7.67 11.88
CA SER A 228 37.07 -6.27 11.96
C SER A 228 36.77 -5.53 10.64
N GLY A 229 36.63 -4.21 10.71
CA GLY A 229 36.49 -3.36 9.54
C GLY A 229 35.24 -3.67 8.71
N GLN A 230 35.36 -3.55 7.41
CA GLN A 230 34.22 -3.70 6.48
C GLN A 230 33.60 -5.10 6.50
N ASP A 231 34.41 -6.15 6.62
CA ASP A 231 33.94 -7.54 6.68
C ASP A 231 33.06 -7.78 7.91
N GLY A 232 33.46 -7.25 9.07
CA GLY A 232 32.68 -7.33 10.30
C GLY A 232 31.34 -6.64 10.18
N VAL A 233 31.30 -5.46 9.54
CA VAL A 233 30.05 -4.71 9.25
C VAL A 233 29.11 -5.53 8.38
N VAL A 234 29.60 -6.03 7.24
CA VAL A 234 28.83 -6.82 6.27
C VAL A 234 28.28 -8.10 6.92
N ARG A 235 29.11 -8.85 7.64
CA ARG A 235 28.67 -10.07 8.35
C ARG A 235 27.61 -9.78 9.41
N THR A 236 27.76 -8.68 10.15
CA THR A 236 26.79 -8.29 11.20
C THR A 236 25.45 -7.91 10.59
N ALA A 237 25.45 -7.12 9.52
CA ALA A 237 24.24 -6.75 8.79
C ALA A 237 23.53 -7.97 8.17
N LEU A 238 24.31 -8.92 7.60
CA LEU A 238 23.78 -10.17 7.07
C LEU A 238 23.09 -11.01 8.16
N VAL A 239 23.72 -11.14 9.32
CA VAL A 239 23.16 -11.86 10.48
C VAL A 239 21.85 -11.19 10.92
N ALA A 240 21.82 -9.86 11.03
CA ALA A 240 20.61 -9.12 11.38
C ALA A 240 19.49 -9.38 10.36
N THR A 241 19.80 -9.31 9.08
CA THR A 241 18.85 -9.54 7.99
C THR A 241 18.26 -10.94 8.02
N ARG A 242 19.10 -11.97 8.19
CA ARG A 242 18.66 -13.37 8.30
C ARG A 242 17.79 -13.63 9.53
N ARG A 243 18.09 -13.00 10.68
CA ARG A 243 17.28 -13.08 11.90
C ARG A 243 15.89 -12.48 11.69
N VAL A 244 15.79 -11.33 10.99
CA VAL A 244 14.50 -10.73 10.62
C VAL A 244 13.73 -11.67 9.70
N ALA A 245 14.37 -12.19 8.66
CA ALA A 245 13.75 -13.11 7.72
C ALA A 245 13.21 -14.36 8.42
N GLY A 246 14.04 -15.02 9.27
CA GLY A 246 13.63 -16.19 10.04
C GLY A 246 12.46 -15.90 10.97
N ARG A 247 12.46 -14.75 11.67
CA ARG A 247 11.38 -14.37 12.58
C ARG A 247 10.05 -14.17 11.86
N LEU A 248 10.06 -13.56 10.68
CA LEU A 248 8.84 -13.35 9.91
C LEU A 248 8.36 -14.63 9.23
N ALA A 249 9.28 -15.50 8.79
CA ALA A 249 8.93 -16.80 8.24
C ALA A 249 8.15 -17.68 9.25
N THR A 250 8.52 -17.64 10.55
CA THR A 250 7.76 -18.34 11.61
C THR A 250 6.34 -17.81 11.81
N ARG A 251 6.01 -16.63 11.25
CA ARG A 251 4.66 -16.04 11.25
C ARG A 251 3.82 -16.43 10.02
N GLY A 252 4.30 -17.36 9.19
CA GLY A 252 3.57 -17.84 8.02
C GLY A 252 3.65 -16.90 6.80
N VAL A 253 4.67 -16.08 6.73
CA VAL A 253 4.94 -15.20 5.58
C VAL A 253 6.15 -15.74 4.82
N ARG A 254 6.04 -15.80 3.49
CA ARG A 254 7.20 -16.11 2.65
C ARG A 254 8.14 -14.91 2.65
N VAL A 255 9.39 -15.14 3.01
CA VAL A 255 10.44 -14.10 3.06
C VAL A 255 11.62 -14.55 2.24
N SER A 256 12.08 -13.71 1.32
CA SER A 256 13.30 -13.93 0.54
C SER A 256 14.24 -12.74 0.67
N LEU A 257 15.53 -13.01 0.81
CA LEU A 257 16.56 -11.99 0.72
C LEU A 257 16.63 -11.51 -0.73
N MET A 258 16.75 -10.20 -0.93
CA MET A 258 16.87 -9.63 -2.28
C MET A 258 18.36 -9.53 -2.65
N THR A 259 18.69 -9.86 -3.89
CA THR A 259 20.00 -9.64 -4.49
C THR A 259 20.21 -8.15 -4.81
N ALA A 260 21.44 -7.76 -5.12
CA ALA A 260 21.78 -6.39 -5.53
C ALA A 260 20.94 -5.95 -6.77
N ALA A 261 20.80 -6.82 -7.75
CA ALA A 261 19.99 -6.56 -8.94
C ALA A 261 18.51 -6.39 -8.61
N GLU A 262 17.94 -7.23 -7.73
CA GLU A 262 16.56 -7.12 -7.29
C GLU A 262 16.30 -5.86 -6.45
N LEU A 263 17.26 -5.46 -5.62
CA LEU A 263 17.21 -4.23 -4.85
C LEU A 263 17.16 -3.02 -5.79
N ALA A 264 18.08 -2.95 -6.76
CA ALA A 264 18.10 -1.89 -7.77
C ALA A 264 16.80 -1.86 -8.59
N ALA A 265 16.32 -3.02 -9.04
CA ALA A 265 15.07 -3.13 -9.79
C ALA A 265 13.86 -2.65 -8.97
N ALA A 266 13.78 -2.99 -7.68
CA ALA A 266 12.70 -2.56 -6.80
C ALA A 266 12.70 -1.04 -6.56
N GLU A 267 13.89 -0.43 -6.47
CA GLU A 267 14.03 1.03 -6.36
C GLU A 267 13.67 1.71 -7.67
N SER A 268 14.12 1.19 -8.80
CA SER A 268 13.80 1.70 -10.13
C SER A 268 12.30 1.62 -10.43
N ALA A 269 11.67 0.48 -10.17
CA ALA A 269 10.23 0.29 -10.32
C ALA A 269 9.42 1.27 -9.45
N ALA A 270 9.89 1.58 -8.24
CA ALA A 270 9.25 2.58 -7.39
C ALA A 270 9.30 3.99 -8.00
N LEU A 271 10.22 4.27 -8.90
CA LEU A 271 10.36 5.55 -9.63
C LEU A 271 9.91 5.45 -11.09
N HIS A 272 9.12 4.42 -11.43
CA HIS A 272 8.66 4.18 -12.80
C HIS A 272 9.81 4.12 -13.82
N GLU A 273 10.93 3.50 -13.42
CA GLU A 273 12.15 3.36 -14.24
C GLU A 273 12.77 4.70 -14.66
N THR A 274 12.39 5.78 -14.00
CA THR A 274 12.88 7.13 -14.30
C THR A 274 14.09 7.47 -13.44
N ASP A 275 15.14 8.00 -14.05
CA ASP A 275 16.34 8.47 -13.34
C ASP A 275 15.96 9.53 -12.29
N PRO A 276 16.41 9.39 -11.02
CA PRO A 276 16.21 10.39 -9.97
C PRO A 276 16.67 11.81 -10.35
N ALA A 277 17.65 11.95 -11.25
CA ALA A 277 18.13 13.24 -11.73
C ALA A 277 17.12 14.00 -12.61
N LEU A 278 16.23 13.27 -13.30
CA LEU A 278 15.24 13.84 -14.21
C LEU A 278 13.97 14.38 -13.51
N TRP A 279 13.85 14.17 -12.19
CA TRP A 279 12.71 14.64 -11.43
C TRP A 279 12.84 16.12 -11.06
N SER A 280 11.88 16.93 -11.45
CA SER A 280 11.74 18.33 -11.01
C SER A 280 10.81 18.42 -9.80
N GLU A 281 11.20 19.19 -8.78
CA GLU A 281 10.40 19.39 -7.57
C GLU A 281 9.57 20.68 -7.68
N ASP A 282 8.25 20.54 -7.56
CA ASP A 282 7.32 21.62 -7.28
C ASP A 282 7.02 21.72 -5.77
N TRP A 283 6.23 22.74 -5.39
CA TRP A 283 5.84 22.93 -3.99
C TRP A 283 5.09 21.72 -3.40
N SER A 284 4.28 21.04 -4.21
CA SER A 284 3.38 19.97 -3.80
C SER A 284 3.68 18.61 -4.44
N THR A 285 4.53 18.56 -5.47
CA THR A 285 4.73 17.36 -6.28
C THR A 285 6.16 17.27 -6.82
N LEU A 286 6.52 16.06 -7.26
CA LEU A 286 7.64 15.77 -8.16
C LEU A 286 7.10 15.42 -9.53
N ARG A 287 7.76 15.88 -10.60
CA ARG A 287 7.35 15.61 -11.99
C ARG A 287 8.52 15.14 -12.83
N SER A 288 8.26 14.14 -13.65
CA SER A 288 9.18 13.67 -14.68
C SER A 288 8.41 12.90 -15.76
N GLY A 289 8.67 13.17 -17.04
CA GLY A 289 8.17 12.37 -18.17
C GLY A 289 6.64 12.15 -18.19
N GLY A 290 5.82 13.11 -17.74
CA GLY A 290 4.36 12.97 -17.64
C GLY A 290 3.87 12.26 -16.37
N ILE A 291 4.79 11.84 -15.49
CA ILE A 291 4.46 11.27 -14.18
C ILE A 291 4.53 12.38 -13.12
N GLU A 292 3.55 12.41 -12.24
CA GLU A 292 3.48 13.35 -11.11
C GLU A 292 3.32 12.56 -9.80
N LEU A 293 4.25 12.75 -8.86
CA LEU A 293 4.24 12.10 -7.55
C LEU A 293 3.92 13.14 -6.48
N ALA A 294 3.00 12.82 -5.57
CA ALA A 294 2.69 13.65 -4.42
C ALA A 294 2.89 12.87 -3.12
N GLY A 295 3.71 13.40 -2.21
CA GLY A 295 4.03 12.79 -0.93
C GLY A 295 3.25 13.43 0.22
N TYR A 296 2.70 12.57 1.07
CA TYR A 296 1.92 12.94 2.25
C TYR A 296 2.44 12.19 3.47
N ALA A 297 2.20 12.73 4.65
CA ALA A 297 2.39 12.04 5.92
C ALA A 297 1.05 11.84 6.64
N ILE A 298 0.87 10.69 7.26
CA ILE A 298 -0.26 10.47 8.16
C ILE A 298 0.08 11.12 9.51
N ARG A 299 -0.84 11.97 10.03
CA ARG A 299 -0.61 12.62 11.32
C ARG A 299 -0.64 11.60 12.45
N PRO A 300 0.20 11.73 13.51
CA PRO A 300 0.32 10.74 14.59
C PRO A 300 -1.01 10.38 15.27
N HIS A 301 -1.88 11.38 15.49
CA HIS A 301 -3.19 11.20 16.12
C HIS A 301 -4.25 10.59 15.19
N ARG A 302 -3.97 10.49 13.89
CA ARG A 302 -4.83 9.85 12.89
C ARG A 302 -4.24 8.54 12.35
N LEU A 303 -3.06 8.17 12.82
CA LEU A 303 -2.41 6.94 12.39
C LEU A 303 -3.03 5.76 13.13
N ASP A 304 -3.99 5.13 12.50
CA ASP A 304 -4.70 3.94 12.94
C ASP A 304 -4.88 2.93 11.79
N PRO A 305 -5.36 1.72 12.03
CA PRO A 305 -5.56 0.73 10.98
C PRO A 305 -6.53 1.18 9.87
N ALA A 306 -7.53 2.01 10.21
CA ALA A 306 -8.50 2.51 9.23
C ALA A 306 -7.85 3.53 8.29
N ALA A 307 -7.00 4.42 8.82
CA ALA A 307 -6.25 5.37 8.00
C ALA A 307 -5.28 4.67 7.04
N LEU A 308 -4.64 3.57 7.48
CA LEU A 308 -3.78 2.78 6.60
C LEU A 308 -4.56 2.03 5.52
N ALA A 309 -5.73 1.48 5.86
CA ALA A 309 -6.61 0.85 4.88
C ALA A 309 -7.13 1.87 3.87
N GLY A 310 -7.57 3.04 4.33
CA GLY A 310 -8.12 4.10 3.50
C GLY A 310 -7.18 4.62 2.40
N VAL A 311 -5.85 4.46 2.56
CA VAL A 311 -4.88 4.79 1.51
C VAL A 311 -5.17 4.03 0.22
N TRP A 312 -5.62 2.78 0.32
CA TRP A 312 -5.91 1.91 -0.82
C TRP A 312 -7.28 2.15 -1.47
N ALA A 313 -8.09 3.05 -0.88
CA ALA A 313 -9.31 3.55 -1.48
C ALA A 313 -9.11 4.79 -2.37
N VAL A 314 -7.90 5.36 -2.36
CA VAL A 314 -7.54 6.56 -3.14
C VAL A 314 -7.28 6.17 -4.58
N SER A 315 -7.85 6.95 -5.51
CA SER A 315 -7.61 6.79 -6.94
C SER A 315 -6.21 7.29 -7.32
N GLY A 316 -5.57 6.59 -8.24
CA GLY A 316 -4.23 6.93 -8.74
C GLY A 316 -3.66 5.79 -9.57
N ARG A 317 -2.62 6.08 -10.35
CA ARG A 317 -1.91 5.07 -11.13
C ARG A 317 -1.28 4.02 -10.21
N SER A 318 -0.65 4.46 -9.13
CA SER A 318 -0.14 3.61 -8.05
C SER A 318 -0.07 4.38 -6.74
N MET A 319 -0.03 3.65 -5.65
CA MET A 319 0.16 4.17 -4.30
C MET A 319 1.37 3.50 -3.67
N LEU A 320 2.21 4.27 -2.99
CA LEU A 320 3.28 3.72 -2.16
C LEU A 320 3.05 4.13 -0.71
N THR A 321 3.12 3.17 0.20
CA THR A 321 3.21 3.45 1.64
C THR A 321 4.57 3.06 2.17
N ARG A 322 5.16 3.90 3.03
CA ARG A 322 6.36 3.59 3.80
C ARG A 322 6.06 3.78 5.27
N LEU A 323 6.07 2.68 6.00
CA LEU A 323 5.91 2.66 7.45
C LEU A 323 7.29 2.46 8.06
N ARG A 324 7.90 3.55 8.54
CA ARG A 324 9.22 3.52 9.16
C ARG A 324 9.10 3.36 10.65
N LEU A 325 9.75 2.34 11.17
CA LEU A 325 9.92 2.04 12.59
C LEU A 325 11.36 2.37 12.98
N THR A 326 11.53 3.25 13.96
CA THR A 326 12.84 3.58 14.55
C THR A 326 12.79 3.38 16.06
N PRO A 327 13.92 3.09 16.73
CA PRO A 327 13.98 3.16 18.18
C PRO A 327 13.54 4.56 18.63
N ALA A 328 12.66 4.65 19.62
CA ALA A 328 12.34 5.94 20.22
C ALA A 328 13.56 6.35 21.06
N GLY A 329 14.21 7.46 20.67
CA GLY A 329 15.21 8.10 21.51
C GLY A 329 14.62 8.49 22.87
N ASP A 330 15.43 9.01 23.79
CA ASP A 330 15.12 9.37 25.18
C ASP A 330 13.97 10.39 25.35
N SER A 331 12.83 10.13 24.72
CA SER A 331 11.60 10.87 24.94
C SER A 331 11.17 10.61 26.38
N GLU A 332 11.27 11.67 27.20
CA GLU A 332 10.99 11.67 28.62
C GLU A 332 9.74 10.84 29.00
N GLY A 333 9.93 9.76 29.75
CA GLY A 333 8.87 8.92 30.29
C GLY A 333 8.60 7.59 29.59
N LEU A 334 8.81 7.43 28.27
CA LEU A 334 8.68 6.15 27.57
C LEU A 334 9.98 5.34 27.56
N ALA A 335 11.13 5.98 27.62
CA ALA A 335 12.46 5.33 27.72
C ALA A 335 12.59 4.41 28.94
N ARG A 336 11.88 4.70 30.04
CA ARG A 336 11.84 3.82 31.23
C ARG A 336 11.13 2.48 30.98
N ARG A 337 10.44 2.31 29.85
CA ARG A 337 9.78 1.05 29.45
C ARG A 337 10.57 0.23 28.42
N GLY A 338 11.80 0.58 28.14
CA GLY A 338 12.82 -0.30 27.57
C GLY A 338 12.71 -0.70 26.08
N ASN A 339 11.58 -0.46 25.37
CA ASN A 339 11.38 -0.87 23.97
C ASN A 339 10.41 0.04 23.21
N ALA A 340 10.39 1.34 23.50
CA ALA A 340 9.56 2.26 22.76
C ALA A 340 10.07 2.43 21.32
N VAL A 341 9.15 2.52 20.37
CA VAL A 341 9.43 2.75 18.96
C VAL A 341 8.67 3.98 18.46
N ALA A 342 9.25 4.66 17.49
CA ALA A 342 8.59 5.72 16.75
C ALA A 342 8.14 5.15 15.39
N LEU A 343 6.85 5.29 15.07
CA LEU A 343 6.26 4.91 13.80
C LEU A 343 5.92 6.15 13.00
N THR A 344 6.48 6.28 11.81
CA THR A 344 6.10 7.29 10.82
C THR A 344 5.47 6.63 9.61
N ALA A 345 4.47 7.28 9.01
CA ALA A 345 3.77 6.79 7.84
C ALA A 345 3.81 7.84 6.72
N LEU A 346 4.51 7.48 5.63
CA LEU A 346 4.52 8.20 4.36
C LEU A 346 3.52 7.54 3.42
N VAL A 347 2.76 8.36 2.71
CA VAL A 347 1.90 7.96 1.60
C VAL A 347 2.35 8.74 0.37
N ARG A 348 2.63 8.04 -0.73
CA ARG A 348 2.89 8.63 -2.04
C ARG A 348 1.77 8.24 -2.98
N GLN A 349 1.20 9.23 -3.64
CA GLN A 349 0.21 9.05 -4.71
C GLN A 349 0.86 9.37 -6.05
N ASP A 350 0.67 8.50 -7.02
CA ASP A 350 1.09 8.70 -8.40
C ASP A 350 -0.11 9.20 -9.20
N LEU A 351 -0.01 10.45 -9.69
CA LEU A 351 -1.11 11.21 -10.28
C LEU A 351 -1.19 11.11 -11.81
N ALA A 352 -0.27 10.39 -12.46
CA ALA A 352 -0.21 10.31 -13.92
C ALA A 352 -1.49 9.70 -14.51
N GLY A 353 -2.07 10.37 -15.51
CA GLY A 353 -3.25 9.92 -16.24
C GLY A 353 -4.60 10.19 -15.56
N VAL A 354 -4.60 10.57 -14.29
CA VAL A 354 -5.82 11.02 -13.60
C VAL A 354 -5.74 12.53 -13.48
N GLY A 355 -6.56 13.26 -14.24
CA GLY A 355 -6.67 14.71 -14.06
C GLY A 355 -6.99 15.02 -12.60
N ARG A 356 -6.37 16.05 -12.01
CA ARG A 356 -6.61 16.44 -10.60
C ARG A 356 -8.10 16.65 -10.28
N HIS A 357 -8.94 16.88 -11.29
CA HIS A 357 -10.38 17.09 -11.16
C HIS A 357 -11.19 15.80 -11.19
N GLU A 358 -10.59 14.67 -11.61
CA GLU A 358 -11.28 13.37 -11.70
C GLU A 358 -10.89 12.41 -10.57
N ALA A 359 -9.86 12.75 -9.78
CA ALA A 359 -9.45 11.93 -8.64
C ALA A 359 -10.52 11.99 -7.54
N GLN A 360 -11.37 10.98 -7.49
CA GLN A 360 -12.26 10.74 -6.37
C GLN A 360 -11.40 10.32 -5.17
N ASN A 361 -11.43 11.11 -4.09
CA ASN A 361 -10.67 10.91 -2.85
C ASN A 361 -9.15 11.05 -3.00
N THR A 362 -8.60 12.16 -2.61
CA THR A 362 -7.14 12.35 -2.47
C THR A 362 -6.68 12.01 -1.04
N PRO A 363 -5.38 11.72 -0.79
CA PRO A 363 -4.89 11.58 0.58
C PRO A 363 -5.13 12.83 1.45
N ALA A 364 -5.22 14.01 0.83
CA ALA A 364 -5.58 15.23 1.53
C ALA A 364 -7.02 15.20 2.09
N ASP A 365 -7.96 14.60 1.36
CA ASP A 365 -9.36 14.44 1.79
C ASP A 365 -9.47 13.48 2.97
N LEU A 366 -8.58 12.48 3.04
CA LEU A 366 -8.40 11.63 4.21
C LEU A 366 -7.74 12.36 5.40
N GLY A 367 -7.37 13.63 5.22
CA GLY A 367 -6.74 14.49 6.22
C GLY A 367 -5.25 14.23 6.43
N HIS A 368 -4.58 13.61 5.46
CA HIS A 368 -3.14 13.46 5.45
C HIS A 368 -2.46 14.81 5.22
N LEU A 369 -1.25 14.94 5.73
CA LEU A 369 -0.46 16.17 5.64
C LEU A 369 0.38 16.15 4.35
N LEU A 370 0.10 17.04 3.41
CA LEU A 370 0.96 17.22 2.23
C LEU A 370 2.35 17.72 2.64
N LEU A 371 3.40 17.09 2.14
CA LEU A 371 4.80 17.40 2.47
C LEU A 371 5.36 18.51 1.56
N SER A 372 4.73 19.67 1.60
CA SER A 372 5.05 20.82 0.75
C SER A 372 6.51 21.27 0.89
N GLY A 373 7.20 21.44 -0.26
CA GLY A 373 8.58 21.90 -0.35
C GLY A 373 9.64 20.89 0.12
N ARG A 374 9.24 19.63 0.38
CA ARG A 374 10.10 18.54 0.83
C ARG A 374 9.87 17.26 0.02
N GLN A 375 9.26 17.35 -1.14
CA GLN A 375 8.85 16.20 -1.95
C GLN A 375 10.07 15.35 -2.35
N ARG A 376 11.12 15.99 -2.89
CA ARG A 376 12.37 15.30 -3.28
C ARG A 376 13.03 14.62 -2.09
N GLN A 377 13.23 15.36 -0.99
CA GLN A 377 13.88 14.86 0.21
C GLN A 377 13.23 13.58 0.73
N VAL A 378 11.90 13.50 0.68
CA VAL A 378 11.15 12.39 1.28
C VAL A 378 10.91 11.25 0.30
N LEU A 379 10.71 11.56 -0.98
CA LEU A 379 10.36 10.55 -1.99
C LEU A 379 11.56 9.95 -2.71
N LEU A 380 12.62 10.73 -2.93
CA LEU A 380 13.82 10.28 -3.63
C LEU A 380 14.98 10.00 -2.69
N ASP A 381 15.21 10.86 -1.71
CA ASP A 381 16.39 10.78 -0.84
C ASP A 381 16.14 9.96 0.43
N ASP A 382 14.98 9.29 0.55
CA ASP A 382 14.57 8.50 1.72
C ASP A 382 14.65 9.26 3.05
N GLY A 383 14.57 10.60 2.99
CA GLY A 383 14.71 11.48 4.14
C GLY A 383 13.69 11.21 5.23
N ASP A 384 14.06 11.53 6.47
CA ASP A 384 13.18 11.42 7.61
C ASP A 384 12.02 12.43 7.54
N LEU A 385 10.82 12.00 7.91
CA LEU A 385 9.64 12.84 8.04
C LEU A 385 9.74 13.82 9.23
N GLY A 386 10.63 13.52 10.18
CA GLY A 386 10.84 14.26 11.41
C GLY A 386 9.89 13.86 12.54
N PRO A 387 10.25 14.23 13.78
CA PRO A 387 9.54 13.77 14.98
C PRO A 387 8.11 14.30 15.09
N SER A 388 7.77 15.39 14.40
CA SER A 388 6.43 15.99 14.44
C SER A 388 5.34 15.12 13.81
N VAL A 389 5.71 14.11 13.01
CA VAL A 389 4.81 13.15 12.38
C VAL A 389 5.01 11.72 12.89
N ALA A 390 5.88 11.53 13.87
CA ALA A 390 6.12 10.23 14.50
C ALA A 390 5.07 9.94 15.58
N ARG A 391 4.52 8.71 15.57
CA ARG A 391 3.71 8.16 16.66
C ARG A 391 4.60 7.28 17.54
N HIS A 392 4.79 7.68 18.79
CA HIS A 392 5.52 6.88 19.76
C HIS A 392 4.61 5.80 20.35
N ALA A 393 5.08 4.56 20.37
CA ALA A 393 4.34 3.42 20.86
C ALA A 393 5.28 2.35 21.43
N ILE A 394 4.76 1.48 22.28
CA ILE A 394 5.42 0.21 22.60
C ILE A 394 5.02 -0.84 21.55
N PRO A 395 5.84 -1.85 21.26
CA PRO A 395 5.51 -2.87 20.25
C PRO A 395 4.15 -3.54 20.45
N ALA A 396 3.73 -3.75 21.71
CA ALA A 396 2.43 -4.31 22.02
C ALA A 396 1.24 -3.46 21.51
N ALA A 397 1.37 -2.15 21.46
CA ALA A 397 0.35 -1.25 20.92
C ALA A 397 0.27 -1.27 19.39
N LEU A 398 1.25 -1.88 18.72
CA LEU A 398 1.30 -2.03 17.27
C LEU A 398 0.68 -3.34 16.76
N THR A 399 0.15 -4.19 17.64
CA THR A 399 -0.49 -5.47 17.27
C THR A 399 -1.74 -5.27 16.41
N GLN A 400 -2.43 -4.15 16.55
CA GLN A 400 -3.58 -3.81 15.72
C GLN A 400 -3.24 -3.44 14.28
N PHE A 401 -1.96 -3.10 14.01
CA PHE A 401 -1.51 -2.72 12.66
C PHE A 401 -1.06 -3.95 11.89
N SER A 402 -1.82 -4.29 10.88
CA SER A 402 -1.57 -5.40 9.97
C SER A 402 -1.37 -4.86 8.56
N VAL A 403 -0.30 -5.29 7.90
CA VAL A 403 0.01 -4.92 6.52
C VAL A 403 -0.10 -6.16 5.65
N PRO A 404 -1.03 -6.21 4.66
CA PRO A 404 -1.10 -7.28 3.69
C PRO A 404 0.24 -7.46 2.96
N VAL A 405 0.66 -8.70 2.70
CA VAL A 405 1.93 -8.98 2.01
C VAL A 405 1.78 -9.21 0.51
N SER A 406 0.55 -9.15 0.01
CA SER A 406 0.21 -9.26 -1.42
C SER A 406 -1.02 -8.44 -1.74
N GLY A 407 -1.24 -8.17 -3.03
CA GLY A 407 -2.49 -7.62 -3.53
C GLY A 407 -3.69 -8.54 -3.25
N CYS A 408 -4.87 -7.94 -3.22
CA CYS A 408 -6.12 -8.68 -3.00
C CYS A 408 -6.62 -9.40 -4.26
N GLY A 409 -6.04 -9.12 -5.45
CA GLY A 409 -6.59 -9.57 -6.71
C GLY A 409 -7.86 -8.80 -7.10
N GLN A 410 -8.74 -9.45 -7.82
CA GLN A 410 -10.01 -8.86 -8.26
C GLN A 410 -11.16 -9.20 -7.31
N VAL A 411 -12.13 -8.30 -7.21
CA VAL A 411 -13.37 -8.53 -6.45
C VAL A 411 -14.22 -9.57 -7.15
N ILE A 412 -14.61 -10.61 -6.41
CA ILE A 412 -15.50 -11.67 -6.88
C ILE A 412 -16.95 -11.31 -6.54
N GLY A 413 -17.19 -10.88 -5.30
CA GLY A 413 -18.53 -10.60 -4.82
C GLY A 413 -18.50 -10.04 -3.40
N ALA A 414 -19.61 -10.20 -2.67
CA ALA A 414 -19.72 -9.82 -1.27
C ALA A 414 -20.28 -10.98 -0.43
N THR A 415 -19.90 -11.02 0.83
CA THR A 415 -20.50 -11.90 1.84
C THR A 415 -21.92 -11.43 2.18
N ASP A 416 -22.69 -12.28 2.85
CA ASP A 416 -24.03 -11.90 3.33
C ASP A 416 -23.97 -10.74 4.35
N ASP A 417 -22.84 -10.55 5.04
CA ASP A 417 -22.57 -9.42 5.95
C ASP A 417 -22.17 -8.12 5.22
N GLY A 418 -22.14 -8.11 3.88
CA GLY A 418 -21.82 -6.95 3.06
C GLY A 418 -20.32 -6.65 2.92
N LEU A 419 -19.42 -7.55 3.31
CA LEU A 419 -18.00 -7.38 3.06
C LEU A 419 -17.65 -7.79 1.63
N GLY A 420 -16.94 -6.95 0.90
CA GLY A 420 -16.38 -7.31 -0.40
C GLY A 420 -15.37 -8.45 -0.26
N VAL A 421 -15.38 -9.38 -1.21
CA VAL A 421 -14.42 -10.50 -1.25
C VAL A 421 -13.65 -10.42 -2.55
N ALA A 422 -12.32 -10.39 -2.43
CA ALA A 422 -11.41 -10.35 -3.56
C ALA A 422 -10.45 -11.55 -3.49
N VAL A 423 -10.09 -12.08 -4.67
CA VAL A 423 -9.15 -13.20 -4.83
C VAL A 423 -8.31 -12.96 -6.08
N PRO A 424 -6.99 -13.20 -6.06
CA PRO A 424 -6.20 -13.18 -7.27
C PRO A 424 -6.53 -14.40 -8.13
N LEU A 425 -6.95 -14.18 -9.37
CA LEU A 425 -7.19 -15.25 -10.35
C LEU A 425 -6.04 -15.42 -11.35
N PHE A 426 -4.98 -14.65 -11.22
CA PHE A 426 -3.75 -14.77 -12.00
C PHE A 426 -2.56 -14.20 -11.23
N GLY A 427 -1.37 -14.46 -11.71
CA GLY A 427 -0.12 -13.96 -11.14
C GLY A 427 0.82 -15.08 -10.68
N PRO A 428 1.98 -14.74 -10.12
CA PRO A 428 3.05 -15.72 -9.88
C PRO A 428 2.71 -16.79 -8.84
N THR A 429 1.70 -16.57 -8.01
CA THR A 429 1.24 -17.51 -6.97
C THR A 429 0.03 -18.32 -7.37
N VAL A 430 -0.58 -18.05 -8.55
CA VAL A 430 -1.77 -18.72 -9.06
C VAL A 430 -1.39 -19.39 -10.39
N ARG A 431 -1.37 -20.71 -10.41
CA ARG A 431 -1.05 -21.48 -11.61
C ARG A 431 -2.28 -22.04 -12.28
N ARG A 432 -3.26 -22.44 -11.49
CA ARG A 432 -4.46 -23.10 -11.99
C ARG A 432 -5.71 -22.57 -11.28
N VAL A 433 -6.67 -22.13 -12.10
CA VAL A 433 -8.00 -21.71 -11.65
C VAL A 433 -9.05 -22.60 -12.33
N GLU A 434 -10.04 -23.03 -11.57
CA GLU A 434 -11.21 -23.74 -12.08
C GLU A 434 -12.45 -22.86 -11.89
N ILE A 435 -13.21 -22.63 -12.95
CA ILE A 435 -14.51 -21.93 -12.89
C ILE A 435 -15.57 -22.94 -13.32
N VAL A 436 -16.44 -23.31 -12.36
CA VAL A 436 -17.57 -24.21 -12.60
C VAL A 436 -18.84 -23.37 -12.53
N GLY A 437 -19.48 -23.15 -13.67
CA GLY A 437 -20.66 -22.29 -13.73
C GLY A 437 -21.03 -21.83 -15.13
N SER A 438 -21.78 -20.74 -15.18
CA SER A 438 -22.24 -20.12 -16.42
C SER A 438 -21.09 -19.45 -17.18
N LEU A 439 -21.22 -19.34 -18.50
CA LEU A 439 -20.30 -18.56 -19.32
C LEU A 439 -20.27 -17.09 -18.88
N ARG A 440 -21.42 -16.56 -18.50
CA ARG A 440 -21.57 -15.17 -17.99
C ARG A 440 -20.70 -14.92 -16.75
N LEU A 441 -20.65 -15.86 -15.81
CA LEU A 441 -19.75 -15.77 -14.66
C LEU A 441 -18.30 -15.72 -15.12
N THR A 442 -17.90 -16.59 -16.06
CA THR A 442 -16.55 -16.63 -16.59
C THR A 442 -16.15 -15.34 -17.29
N GLN A 443 -17.01 -14.81 -18.16
CA GLN A 443 -16.82 -13.54 -18.85
C GLN A 443 -16.67 -12.37 -17.86
N LEU A 444 -17.50 -12.34 -16.82
CA LEU A 444 -17.40 -11.33 -15.76
C LEU A 444 -16.06 -11.42 -15.00
N MET A 445 -15.62 -12.63 -14.67
CA MET A 445 -14.32 -12.82 -14.00
C MET A 445 -13.14 -12.42 -14.91
N VAL A 446 -13.22 -12.71 -16.20
CA VAL A 446 -12.23 -12.28 -17.21
C VAL A 446 -12.22 -10.76 -17.34
N LEU A 447 -13.38 -10.10 -17.44
CA LEU A 447 -13.50 -8.64 -17.51
C LEU A 447 -12.82 -7.97 -16.31
N ARG A 448 -13.05 -8.49 -15.09
CA ARG A 448 -12.44 -7.98 -13.86
C ARG A 448 -10.95 -8.29 -13.78
N ALA A 449 -10.50 -9.44 -14.29
CA ALA A 449 -9.07 -9.73 -14.42
C ALA A 449 -8.37 -8.73 -15.35
N ILE A 450 -9.00 -8.39 -16.47
CA ILE A 450 -8.51 -7.36 -17.39
C ILE A 450 -8.44 -5.98 -16.70
N ALA A 451 -9.45 -5.61 -15.91
CA ALA A 451 -9.45 -4.35 -15.18
C ALA A 451 -8.26 -4.21 -14.21
N VAL A 452 -7.80 -5.32 -13.64
CA VAL A 452 -6.64 -5.35 -12.74
C VAL A 452 -5.32 -5.68 -13.45
N GLY A 453 -5.33 -5.78 -14.79
CA GLY A 453 -4.13 -5.84 -15.61
C GLY A 453 -3.78 -7.20 -16.20
N ALA A 454 -4.70 -8.17 -16.19
CA ALA A 454 -4.50 -9.43 -16.88
C ALA A 454 -4.44 -9.20 -18.42
N GLN A 455 -3.54 -9.93 -19.07
CA GLN A 455 -3.52 -10.11 -20.51
C GLN A 455 -4.07 -11.50 -20.78
N VAL A 456 -5.29 -11.57 -21.34
CA VAL A 456 -6.09 -12.78 -21.42
C VAL A 456 -6.15 -13.31 -22.84
N ILE A 457 -5.85 -14.60 -22.99
CA ILE A 457 -6.11 -15.36 -24.21
C ILE A 457 -7.22 -16.37 -23.90
N VAL A 458 -8.25 -16.42 -24.74
CA VAL A 458 -9.36 -17.36 -24.58
C VAL A 458 -9.35 -18.38 -25.71
N HIS A 459 -9.12 -19.64 -25.36
CA HIS A 459 -9.35 -20.78 -26.24
C HIS A 459 -10.75 -21.32 -25.94
N SER A 460 -11.67 -21.18 -26.89
CA SER A 460 -13.08 -21.57 -26.69
C SER A 460 -13.59 -22.42 -27.83
N SER A 461 -14.43 -23.41 -27.50
CA SER A 461 -15.23 -24.17 -28.47
C SER A 461 -16.41 -23.37 -29.04
N ARG A 462 -16.70 -22.20 -28.47
CA ARG A 462 -17.81 -21.28 -28.84
C ARG A 462 -17.33 -19.83 -28.93
N PRO A 463 -16.39 -19.53 -29.85
CA PRO A 463 -15.73 -18.21 -29.95
C PRO A 463 -16.72 -17.07 -30.23
N GLN A 464 -17.86 -17.34 -30.87
CA GLN A 464 -18.90 -16.34 -31.16
C GLN A 464 -19.50 -15.74 -29.89
N GLU A 465 -19.62 -16.53 -28.81
CA GLU A 465 -20.16 -16.04 -27.54
C GLU A 465 -19.19 -15.08 -26.83
N TRP A 466 -17.92 -15.05 -27.20
CA TRP A 466 -16.92 -14.13 -26.70
C TRP A 466 -16.76 -12.86 -27.54
N ALA A 467 -17.32 -12.82 -28.76
CA ALA A 467 -17.13 -11.72 -29.71
C ALA A 467 -17.60 -10.38 -29.12
N GLY A 468 -18.77 -10.35 -28.47
CA GLY A 468 -19.31 -9.13 -27.85
C GLY A 468 -18.39 -8.56 -26.74
N LEU A 469 -17.81 -9.43 -25.90
CA LEU A 469 -16.87 -9.00 -24.87
C LEU A 469 -15.57 -8.46 -25.48
N VAL A 470 -15.04 -9.10 -26.53
CA VAL A 470 -13.82 -8.64 -27.22
C VAL A 470 -14.04 -7.27 -27.85
N GLU A 471 -15.20 -7.07 -28.50
CA GLU A 471 -15.58 -5.78 -29.13
C GLU A 471 -15.74 -4.68 -28.05
N ALA A 472 -16.41 -4.98 -26.95
CA ALA A 472 -16.64 -4.01 -25.86
C ALA A 472 -15.34 -3.63 -25.13
N VAL A 473 -14.44 -4.57 -24.89
CA VAL A 473 -13.10 -4.29 -24.30
C VAL A 473 -12.25 -3.44 -25.23
N ALA A 474 -12.35 -3.63 -26.55
CA ALA A 474 -11.67 -2.85 -27.59
C ALA A 474 -10.14 -2.71 -27.37
N ALA A 475 -9.50 -3.71 -26.76
CA ALA A 475 -8.09 -3.74 -26.46
C ALA A 475 -7.50 -5.14 -26.75
N PRO A 476 -7.04 -5.42 -27.99
CA PRO A 476 -6.56 -6.75 -28.38
C PRO A 476 -5.36 -7.27 -27.57
N ALA A 477 -4.57 -6.36 -27.00
CA ALA A 477 -3.47 -6.73 -26.10
C ALA A 477 -3.96 -7.20 -24.72
N ALA A 478 -5.18 -6.81 -24.30
CA ALA A 478 -5.76 -7.21 -23.03
C ALA A 478 -6.67 -8.43 -23.15
N LEU A 479 -7.39 -8.59 -24.25
CA LEU A 479 -8.26 -9.73 -24.51
C LEU A 479 -8.17 -10.15 -25.96
N SER A 480 -7.83 -11.41 -26.21
CA SER A 480 -7.83 -12.00 -27.56
C SER A 480 -8.45 -13.40 -27.55
N VAL A 481 -9.18 -13.71 -28.61
CA VAL A 481 -9.71 -15.05 -28.91
C VAL A 481 -9.03 -15.49 -30.20
N PRO A 482 -7.91 -16.25 -30.15
CA PRO A 482 -7.15 -16.59 -31.32
C PRO A 482 -7.94 -17.55 -32.22
N THR A 483 -7.90 -17.26 -33.50
CA THR A 483 -8.21 -18.27 -34.55
C THR A 483 -7.00 -19.20 -34.72
N PRO A 484 -7.18 -20.42 -35.23
CA PRO A 484 -6.07 -21.38 -35.42
C PRO A 484 -4.86 -20.81 -36.17
N GLU A 485 -5.06 -19.76 -36.98
CA GLU A 485 -4.03 -19.13 -37.81
C GLU A 485 -3.14 -18.13 -37.00
N ASN A 486 -3.61 -17.57 -35.86
CA ASN A 486 -2.93 -16.51 -35.10
C ASN A 486 -2.49 -16.93 -33.69
N ALA A 487 -2.62 -18.20 -33.34
CA ALA A 487 -2.44 -18.70 -31.95
C ALA A 487 -1.03 -18.47 -31.38
N SER A 488 0.01 -18.44 -32.22
CA SER A 488 1.40 -18.36 -31.75
C SER A 488 1.92 -16.95 -31.47
N GLN A 489 1.30 -15.90 -32.02
CA GLN A 489 1.82 -14.54 -31.90
C GLN A 489 1.47 -13.85 -30.54
N HIS A 490 0.42 -14.29 -29.87
CA HIS A 490 -0.07 -13.67 -28.62
C HIS A 490 0.34 -14.43 -27.36
N ALA A 491 0.86 -15.65 -27.49
CA ALA A 491 1.15 -16.52 -26.34
C ALA A 491 2.26 -16.01 -25.40
N ALA A 492 3.22 -15.23 -25.93
CA ALA A 492 4.40 -14.82 -25.19
C ALA A 492 4.13 -13.74 -24.10
N ALA A 493 3.05 -12.96 -24.21
CA ALA A 493 2.72 -11.88 -23.30
C ALA A 493 1.53 -12.20 -22.37
N ALA A 494 0.86 -13.36 -22.55
CA ALA A 494 -0.32 -13.72 -21.78
C ALA A 494 0.01 -13.98 -20.31
N THR A 495 -0.75 -13.36 -19.40
CA THR A 495 -0.69 -13.65 -17.97
C THR A 495 -1.79 -14.61 -17.51
N MET A 496 -2.85 -14.79 -18.34
CA MET A 496 -3.97 -15.68 -18.10
C MET A 496 -4.43 -16.33 -19.40
N ILE A 497 -4.60 -17.64 -19.38
CA ILE A 497 -5.12 -18.41 -20.52
C ILE A 497 -6.39 -19.13 -20.08
N VAL A 498 -7.51 -18.85 -20.77
CA VAL A 498 -8.83 -19.42 -20.47
C VAL A 498 -9.09 -20.56 -21.47
N TYR A 499 -9.45 -21.72 -20.94
CA TYR A 499 -9.86 -22.91 -21.70
C TYR A 499 -11.35 -23.15 -21.50
N ASP A 500 -12.16 -22.75 -22.48
CA ASP A 500 -13.64 -22.86 -22.43
C ASP A 500 -14.12 -23.96 -23.38
N GLY A 501 -14.42 -25.14 -22.84
CA GLY A 501 -14.86 -26.30 -23.60
C GLY A 501 -13.78 -26.92 -24.48
N VAL A 502 -12.50 -26.59 -24.30
CA VAL A 502 -11.36 -27.13 -25.01
C VAL A 502 -10.34 -27.70 -24.05
N ALA A 503 -9.61 -28.72 -24.48
CA ALA A 503 -8.53 -29.30 -23.68
C ALA A 503 -7.34 -28.33 -23.58
N SER A 504 -6.70 -28.30 -22.44
CA SER A 504 -5.47 -27.52 -22.23
C SER A 504 -4.33 -28.09 -23.09
N ALA A 505 -3.70 -27.25 -23.88
CA ALA A 505 -2.61 -27.62 -24.79
C ALA A 505 -1.23 -27.77 -24.10
N GLY A 506 -1.18 -27.95 -22.78
CA GLY A 506 0.04 -28.05 -21.98
C GLY A 506 0.21 -26.87 -21.00
N GLN A 507 1.16 -26.99 -20.07
CA GLN A 507 1.46 -25.90 -19.12
C GLN A 507 2.29 -24.82 -19.80
N VAL A 508 1.75 -23.59 -19.87
CA VAL A 508 2.55 -22.39 -20.13
C VAL A 508 3.16 -21.97 -18.79
N LEU A 509 4.48 -22.04 -18.67
CA LEU A 509 5.21 -21.88 -17.39
C LEU A 509 4.99 -20.53 -16.68
N GLU A 510 4.57 -19.49 -17.40
CA GLU A 510 4.47 -18.12 -16.87
C GLU A 510 3.03 -17.59 -16.76
N ALA A 511 2.04 -18.23 -17.41
CA ALA A 511 0.64 -17.82 -17.36
C ALA A 511 -0.20 -18.70 -16.43
N THR A 512 -1.27 -18.12 -15.88
CA THR A 512 -2.29 -18.87 -15.14
C THR A 512 -3.25 -19.55 -16.11
N ALA A 513 -3.45 -20.87 -15.95
CA ALA A 513 -4.45 -21.63 -16.69
C ALA A 513 -5.82 -21.58 -15.99
N VAL A 514 -6.85 -21.11 -16.69
CA VAL A 514 -8.24 -21.05 -16.20
C VAL A 514 -9.06 -22.06 -16.98
N HIS A 515 -9.60 -23.07 -16.30
CA HIS A 515 -10.46 -24.08 -16.90
C HIS A 515 -11.92 -23.78 -16.60
N VAL A 516 -12.73 -23.69 -17.66
CA VAL A 516 -14.18 -23.43 -17.56
C VAL A 516 -14.92 -24.76 -17.71
N ARG A 517 -15.81 -25.03 -16.78
CA ARG A 517 -16.65 -26.24 -16.75
C ARG A 517 -18.11 -25.92 -16.53
N SER A 518 -18.98 -26.72 -17.06
CA SER A 518 -20.41 -26.64 -16.78
C SER A 518 -20.75 -27.18 -15.38
N THR A 519 -21.85 -26.71 -14.79
CA THR A 519 -22.32 -27.07 -13.44
C THR A 519 -22.64 -28.56 -13.24
N GLY A 520 -22.69 -29.37 -14.29
CA GLY A 520 -22.92 -30.82 -14.23
C GLY A 520 -21.69 -31.71 -14.28
N GLU A 521 -20.49 -31.13 -14.47
CA GLU A 521 -19.26 -31.92 -14.55
C GLU A 521 -18.68 -32.26 -13.17
N CYS A 522 -18.23 -33.49 -13.01
CA CYS A 522 -17.82 -34.09 -11.74
C CYS A 522 -16.69 -33.30 -11.03
N THR A 523 -16.87 -33.05 -9.73
CA THR A 523 -15.97 -32.26 -8.85
C THR A 523 -14.59 -32.91 -8.57
N THR A 524 -14.33 -34.14 -9.01
CA THR A 524 -13.05 -34.85 -8.75
C THR A 524 -11.84 -34.16 -9.39
N SER A 525 -12.03 -33.35 -10.42
CA SER A 525 -10.95 -32.63 -11.13
C SER A 525 -10.51 -31.31 -10.46
N LEU A 526 -11.20 -30.87 -9.39
CA LEU A 526 -10.87 -29.64 -8.67
C LEU A 526 -9.67 -29.81 -7.72
N MET A 527 -9.20 -31.04 -7.52
CA MET A 527 -7.99 -31.32 -6.76
C MET A 527 -6.76 -30.82 -7.53
N GLY A 528 -6.04 -29.86 -6.92
CA GLY A 528 -4.86 -29.26 -7.53
C GLY A 528 -5.09 -27.87 -8.15
N ALA A 529 -6.31 -27.32 -8.08
CA ALA A 529 -6.54 -25.92 -8.37
C ALA A 529 -6.09 -25.03 -7.19
N ASP A 530 -5.42 -23.93 -7.49
CA ASP A 530 -5.07 -22.91 -6.49
C ASP A 530 -6.31 -22.14 -6.05
N VAL A 531 -7.22 -21.89 -7.01
CA VAL A 531 -8.53 -21.25 -6.79
C VAL A 531 -9.60 -21.99 -7.58
N ALA A 532 -10.74 -22.27 -6.95
CA ALA A 532 -11.93 -22.74 -7.62
C ALA A 532 -13.12 -21.81 -7.31
N LEU A 533 -13.84 -21.41 -8.36
CA LEU A 533 -15.09 -20.66 -8.28
C LEU A 533 -16.22 -21.58 -8.74
N ILE A 534 -17.16 -21.89 -7.86
CA ILE A 534 -18.24 -22.84 -8.13
C ILE A 534 -19.58 -22.12 -7.97
N GLU A 535 -20.30 -21.93 -9.06
CA GLU A 535 -21.62 -21.32 -9.06
C GLU A 535 -22.67 -22.33 -8.55
N PHE A 536 -23.54 -21.90 -7.64
CA PHE A 536 -24.63 -22.74 -7.14
C PHE A 536 -25.75 -22.84 -8.20
N ALA A 537 -26.02 -24.03 -8.69
CA ALA A 537 -27.06 -24.26 -9.71
C ALA A 537 -28.45 -23.77 -9.26
N ALA A 538 -28.77 -23.94 -7.97
CA ALA A 538 -30.06 -23.53 -7.38
C ALA A 538 -30.14 -22.01 -7.08
N GLN A 539 -29.05 -21.26 -7.14
CA GLN A 539 -28.97 -19.85 -6.79
C GLN A 539 -28.00 -19.13 -7.75
N PRO A 540 -28.45 -18.78 -8.96
CA PRO A 540 -27.63 -18.03 -9.92
C PRO A 540 -27.05 -16.76 -9.29
N GLY A 541 -25.75 -16.51 -9.52
CA GLY A 541 -25.05 -15.37 -8.95
C GLY A 541 -24.55 -15.58 -7.52
N ARG A 542 -24.72 -16.77 -6.94
CA ARG A 542 -24.04 -17.19 -5.70
C ARG A 542 -22.91 -18.14 -6.05
N VAL A 543 -21.70 -17.86 -5.55
CA VAL A 543 -20.47 -18.58 -5.89
C VAL A 543 -19.77 -19.04 -4.62
N LEU A 544 -19.35 -20.30 -4.60
CA LEU A 544 -18.43 -20.82 -3.61
C LEU A 544 -17.00 -20.60 -4.09
N ILE A 545 -16.23 -19.86 -3.33
CA ILE A 545 -14.78 -19.67 -3.54
C ILE A 545 -14.08 -20.73 -2.70
N ARG A 546 -13.22 -21.53 -3.33
CA ARG A 546 -12.36 -22.49 -2.66
C ARG A 546 -10.91 -22.17 -2.98
N CYS A 547 -10.08 -21.91 -1.96
CA CYS A 547 -8.63 -21.72 -2.10
C CYS A 547 -7.90 -22.10 -0.82
N SER A 548 -6.76 -22.79 -0.97
CA SER A 548 -5.89 -23.22 0.16
C SER A 548 -6.64 -23.91 1.30
N GLY A 549 -7.69 -24.70 0.99
CA GLY A 549 -8.49 -25.41 1.98
C GLY A 549 -9.56 -24.58 2.70
N GLU A 550 -9.67 -23.28 2.39
CA GLU A 550 -10.75 -22.41 2.86
C GLU A 550 -11.88 -22.39 1.83
N GLU A 551 -13.12 -22.37 2.32
CA GLU A 551 -14.33 -22.26 1.51
C GLU A 551 -15.14 -21.05 1.97
N LEU A 552 -15.55 -20.22 1.02
CA LEU A 552 -16.32 -19.00 1.30
C LEU A 552 -17.41 -18.82 0.25
N ALA A 553 -18.66 -18.80 0.67
CA ALA A 553 -19.77 -18.49 -0.21
C ALA A 553 -19.96 -16.97 -0.30
N VAL A 554 -20.10 -16.48 -1.52
CA VAL A 554 -20.29 -15.06 -1.82
C VAL A 554 -21.42 -14.87 -2.83
N ARG A 555 -22.06 -13.70 -2.78
CA ARG A 555 -22.96 -13.24 -3.83
C ARG A 555 -22.15 -12.39 -4.82
N VAL A 556 -22.21 -12.72 -6.09
CA VAL A 556 -21.57 -11.92 -7.14
C VAL A 556 -22.30 -10.57 -7.19
N VAL A 557 -21.55 -9.50 -6.97
CA VAL A 557 -22.05 -8.13 -7.11
C VAL A 557 -21.63 -7.61 -8.47
N SER A 558 -22.53 -7.08 -9.25
CA SER A 558 -22.25 -6.44 -10.55
C SER A 558 -22.95 -5.09 -10.63
N ILE A 559 -22.41 -4.22 -11.44
CA ILE A 559 -22.99 -2.91 -11.76
C ILE A 559 -23.61 -2.94 -13.16
N PRO A 560 -24.61 -2.09 -13.46
CA PRO A 560 -25.24 -2.07 -14.79
C PRO A 560 -24.26 -1.87 -15.93
N GLU A 561 -23.18 -1.16 -15.71
CA GLU A 561 -22.16 -0.90 -16.72
C GLU A 561 -21.37 -2.16 -17.09
N GLU A 562 -21.11 -3.08 -16.15
CA GLU A 562 -20.52 -4.39 -16.46
C GLU A 562 -21.45 -5.23 -17.33
N ALA A 563 -22.77 -5.10 -17.17
CA ALA A 563 -23.75 -5.78 -18.01
C ALA A 563 -23.67 -5.36 -19.48
N GLY A 564 -23.30 -4.11 -19.75
CA GLY A 564 -23.07 -3.61 -21.11
C GLY A 564 -21.93 -4.33 -21.86
N PHE A 565 -20.93 -4.82 -21.16
CA PHE A 565 -19.83 -5.62 -21.74
C PHE A 565 -20.24 -7.07 -22.03
N LEU A 566 -21.20 -7.59 -21.25
CA LEU A 566 -21.57 -9.01 -21.29
C LEU A 566 -22.79 -9.31 -22.18
N GLY A 567 -23.37 -8.28 -22.80
CA GLY A 567 -24.62 -8.40 -23.54
C GLY A 567 -25.84 -8.63 -22.64
N GLU A 568 -27.04 -8.60 -23.21
CA GLU A 568 -28.28 -8.94 -22.49
C GLU A 568 -28.24 -10.40 -22.05
N ALA A 569 -28.64 -10.68 -20.80
CA ALA A 569 -28.74 -12.04 -20.30
C ALA A 569 -29.76 -12.80 -21.16
N THR A 570 -29.32 -13.81 -21.90
CA THR A 570 -30.24 -14.78 -22.49
C THR A 570 -31.03 -15.41 -21.34
N PRO A 571 -32.36 -15.29 -21.27
CA PRO A 571 -33.11 -15.92 -20.20
C PRO A 571 -32.85 -17.43 -20.26
N SER A 572 -32.39 -18.01 -19.13
CA SER A 572 -32.33 -19.46 -19.02
C SER A 572 -33.73 -20.02 -19.39
N PRO A 573 -33.79 -21.07 -20.21
CA PRO A 573 -35.07 -21.70 -20.46
C PRO A 573 -35.71 -22.10 -19.11
N GLU A 574 -36.86 -21.57 -18.83
CA GLU A 574 -37.70 -22.01 -17.71
C GLU A 574 -37.81 -23.54 -17.85
N VAL A 575 -37.26 -24.25 -16.89
CA VAL A 575 -37.51 -25.68 -16.73
C VAL A 575 -38.99 -25.76 -16.35
N GLU A 576 -39.83 -26.07 -17.34
CA GLU A 576 -41.22 -26.41 -17.09
C GLU A 576 -41.23 -27.51 -16.01
N PRO A 577 -41.99 -27.33 -14.91
CA PRO A 577 -42.10 -28.38 -13.92
C PRO A 577 -42.69 -29.63 -14.61
N GLU A 578 -42.00 -30.75 -14.54
CA GLU A 578 -42.54 -32.05 -14.99
C GLU A 578 -43.90 -32.22 -14.29
N PRO A 579 -44.99 -32.57 -15.05
CA PRO A 579 -46.27 -32.83 -14.44
C PRO A 579 -46.16 -34.00 -13.47
N GLU A 580 -46.60 -33.79 -12.23
CA GLU A 580 -46.68 -34.81 -11.21
C GLU A 580 -47.47 -36.03 -11.78
N PRO A 581 -46.96 -37.24 -11.60
CA PRO A 581 -47.65 -38.44 -12.03
C PRO A 581 -48.94 -38.59 -11.21
N GLU A 582 -50.11 -38.53 -11.91
CA GLU A 582 -51.40 -38.84 -11.32
C GLU A 582 -51.39 -40.22 -10.68
N LEU A 583 -51.46 -40.24 -9.36
CA LEU A 583 -51.73 -41.46 -8.58
C LEU A 583 -53.12 -41.96 -8.93
N GLN A 584 -53.20 -42.93 -9.85
CA GLN A 584 -54.41 -43.68 -10.08
C GLN A 584 -54.76 -44.47 -8.82
N SER A 585 -55.82 -44.05 -8.14
CA SER A 585 -56.47 -44.80 -7.05
C SER A 585 -57.20 -46.03 -7.62
N ALA A 586 -56.75 -47.20 -7.21
CA ALA A 586 -57.49 -48.45 -7.30
C ALA A 586 -57.80 -48.97 -5.89
#